data_415ad5a0455fbd73d199034d882ec9f2
#
_entry.id   415ad5a0455fbd73d199034d882ec9f2
#
_cell.length_a   1.000
_cell.length_b   1.000
_cell.length_c   1.000
_cell.angle_alpha   90.00
_cell.angle_beta   90.00
_cell.angle_gamma   90.00
#
_symmetry.space_group_name_H-M   'P 1'
#
loop_
_entity.id
_entity.type
_entity.pdbx_description
1 polymer ?
#
loop_
_entity_poly.entity_id
_entity_poly.type
_entity_poly.pdbx_seq_one_letter_code
_entity_poly.pdbx_strand_id
1 'polypeptide(L)'
;MDNLKRKIIILGSGPAGYTAAVYAARAGLKPCLITGMEQGGQLTTTTDVENWPGDSDGLQGPELMERMLKHVESLEVEVISDHIEKATVKNRPFQLEGNVNHYESEALIIATGASAQYLGLPSEQEYLGRGVSACATCDGFFYKNKDVAVIGGGNTAVEEALYLSNLCSSVTLVHRRDELRAEKILQERLKKNLTVT
;
A
#
# COMPACT_ATOMS: atom_id res chain seq x y z
N MET A 1 -11.97 27.85 3.57
CA MET A 1 -11.79 26.66 2.71
C MET A 1 -12.25 27.05 1.32
N ASP A 2 -11.38 26.91 0.36
CA ASP A 2 -11.73 27.20 -1.05
C ASP A 2 -12.41 25.99 -1.67
N ASN A 3 -13.24 26.22 -2.70
CA ASN A 3 -13.84 25.14 -3.48
C ASN A 3 -13.10 25.01 -4.82
N LEU A 4 -12.26 24.00 -4.93
CA LEU A 4 -11.38 23.75 -6.07
C LEU A 4 -12.03 22.77 -7.05
N LYS A 5 -12.31 23.21 -8.28
CA LYS A 5 -12.91 22.36 -9.32
C LYS A 5 -11.84 21.80 -10.24
N ARG A 6 -11.81 20.47 -10.39
CA ARG A 6 -10.86 19.75 -11.25
C ARG A 6 -11.59 18.69 -12.08
N LYS A 7 -11.14 18.45 -13.31
CA LYS A 7 -11.71 17.39 -14.13
C LYS A 7 -11.43 16.01 -13.56
N ILE A 8 -10.20 15.80 -13.11
CA ILE A 8 -9.78 14.53 -12.51
C ILE A 8 -8.96 14.80 -11.26
N ILE A 9 -9.31 14.11 -10.18
CA ILE A 9 -8.57 14.12 -8.92
C ILE A 9 -8.06 12.71 -8.65
N ILE A 10 -6.81 12.64 -8.18
CA ILE A 10 -6.15 11.40 -7.74
C ILE A 10 -5.90 11.54 -6.26
N LEU A 11 -6.42 10.60 -5.47
CA LEU A 11 -6.23 10.57 -4.02
C LEU A 11 -5.11 9.59 -3.67
N GLY A 12 -4.06 10.11 -3.07
CA GLY A 12 -2.89 9.37 -2.62
C GLY A 12 -1.67 9.57 -3.50
N SER A 13 -0.51 9.66 -2.86
CA SER A 13 0.80 9.94 -3.47
C SER A 13 1.76 8.75 -3.40
N GLY A 14 1.25 7.55 -3.16
CA GLY A 14 2.03 6.32 -3.32
C GLY A 14 2.32 6.00 -4.79
N PRO A 15 3.02 4.88 -5.07
CA PRO A 15 3.37 4.48 -6.44
C PRO A 15 2.17 4.43 -7.40
N ALA A 16 1.02 3.97 -6.92
CA ALA A 16 -0.21 3.91 -7.72
C ALA A 16 -0.71 5.31 -8.09
N GLY A 17 -0.72 6.25 -7.13
CA GLY A 17 -1.15 7.62 -7.36
C GLY A 17 -0.24 8.38 -8.31
N TYR A 18 1.07 8.31 -8.11
CA TYR A 18 2.04 8.92 -9.00
C TYR A 18 1.98 8.33 -10.42
N THR A 19 1.86 7.00 -10.53
CA THR A 19 1.68 6.35 -11.84
C THR A 19 0.42 6.84 -12.55
N ALA A 20 -0.71 6.92 -11.84
CA ALA A 20 -1.95 7.43 -12.39
C ALA A 20 -1.81 8.89 -12.84
N ALA A 21 -1.11 9.72 -12.07
CA ALA A 21 -0.86 11.13 -12.39
C ALA A 21 -0.03 11.29 -13.66
N VAL A 22 1.05 10.50 -13.80
CA VAL A 22 1.90 10.50 -15.00
C VAL A 22 1.06 10.17 -16.25
N TYR A 23 0.28 9.10 -16.22
CA TYR A 23 -0.50 8.70 -17.40
C TYR A 23 -1.67 9.64 -17.69
N ALA A 24 -2.34 10.18 -16.68
CA ALA A 24 -3.38 11.18 -16.87
C ALA A 24 -2.83 12.49 -17.47
N ALA A 25 -1.67 12.94 -17.00
CA ALA A 25 -0.99 14.13 -17.56
C ALA A 25 -0.57 13.89 -19.01
N ARG A 26 0.05 12.74 -19.32
CA ARG A 26 0.42 12.37 -20.69
C ARG A 26 -0.78 12.25 -21.64
N ALA A 27 -1.97 11.95 -21.12
CA ALA A 27 -3.23 11.97 -21.87
C ALA A 27 -3.83 13.39 -21.99
N GLY A 28 -3.17 14.43 -21.51
CA GLY A 28 -3.66 15.83 -21.56
C GLY A 28 -4.83 16.14 -20.62
N LEU A 29 -5.07 15.31 -19.60
CA LEU A 29 -6.24 15.43 -18.72
C LEU A 29 -6.05 16.46 -17.59
N LYS A 30 -4.83 17.00 -17.40
CA LYS A 30 -4.50 17.95 -16.33
C LYS A 30 -4.99 17.47 -14.96
N PRO A 31 -4.48 16.34 -14.45
CA PRO A 31 -4.91 15.81 -13.17
C PRO A 31 -4.44 16.71 -12.01
N CYS A 32 -5.20 16.66 -10.91
CA CYS A 32 -4.78 17.16 -9.61
C CYS A 32 -4.55 15.93 -8.69
N LEU A 33 -3.39 15.87 -8.06
CA LEU A 33 -3.06 14.82 -7.10
C LEU A 33 -3.12 15.40 -5.68
N ILE A 34 -3.88 14.74 -4.80
CA ILE A 34 -3.96 15.08 -3.38
C ILE A 34 -3.16 14.04 -2.60
N THR A 35 -2.13 14.47 -1.87
CA THR A 35 -1.11 13.57 -1.32
C THR A 35 -1.59 12.68 -0.18
N GLY A 36 -2.54 13.14 0.62
CA GLY A 36 -2.84 12.57 1.93
C GLY A 36 -1.89 13.12 3.01
N MET A 37 -1.90 12.49 4.19
CA MET A 37 -1.06 12.90 5.34
C MET A 37 0.43 12.62 5.09
N GLU A 38 0.74 11.52 4.44
CA GLU A 38 2.10 11.04 4.19
C GLU A 38 2.39 11.04 2.70
N GLN A 39 3.07 12.10 2.22
CA GLN A 39 3.48 12.18 0.83
C GLN A 39 4.48 11.08 0.49
N GLY A 40 4.20 10.31 -0.57
CA GLY A 40 4.99 9.15 -0.98
C GLY A 40 4.47 7.83 -0.40
N GLY A 41 3.62 7.87 0.62
CA GLY A 41 3.00 6.69 1.23
C GLY A 41 4.00 5.76 1.90
N GLN A 42 3.63 4.49 2.06
CA GLN A 42 4.38 3.51 2.86
C GLN A 42 5.83 3.28 2.41
N LEU A 43 6.14 3.44 1.12
CA LEU A 43 7.51 3.25 0.64
C LEU A 43 8.51 4.28 1.20
N THR A 44 8.04 5.41 1.71
CA THR A 44 8.93 6.39 2.37
C THR A 44 9.52 5.88 3.68
N THR A 45 8.94 4.85 4.27
CA THR A 45 9.43 4.19 5.49
C THR A 45 10.09 2.84 5.23
N THR A 46 10.10 2.38 3.97
CA THR A 46 10.73 1.13 3.55
C THR A 46 12.19 1.39 3.20
N THR A 47 13.09 0.53 3.66
CA THR A 47 14.52 0.60 3.30
C THR A 47 14.74 0.05 1.89
N ASP A 48 15.08 -1.22 1.77
CA ASP A 48 15.41 -1.83 0.48
C ASP A 48 14.16 -2.25 -0.30
N VAL A 49 14.10 -1.87 -1.58
CA VAL A 49 13.02 -2.23 -2.51
C VAL A 49 13.61 -3.08 -3.62
N GLU A 50 13.50 -4.39 -3.49
CA GLU A 50 14.09 -5.35 -4.44
C GLU A 50 13.11 -5.81 -5.53
N ASN A 51 11.83 -5.50 -5.39
CA ASN A 51 10.76 -5.94 -6.28
C ASN A 51 10.22 -4.83 -7.21
N TRP A 52 10.92 -3.71 -7.32
CA TRP A 52 10.58 -2.65 -8.27
C TRP A 52 11.21 -2.95 -9.63
N PRO A 53 10.41 -3.16 -10.71
CA PRO A 53 10.97 -3.47 -12.03
C PRO A 53 11.80 -2.32 -12.58
N GLY A 54 13.00 -2.64 -13.05
CA GLY A 54 13.92 -1.68 -13.67
C GLY A 54 15.00 -1.13 -12.75
N ASP A 55 14.96 -1.46 -11.47
CA ASP A 55 16.04 -1.17 -10.52
C ASP A 55 16.44 -2.48 -9.82
N SER A 56 17.66 -2.97 -10.06
CA SER A 56 18.16 -4.25 -9.56
C SER A 56 19.03 -4.14 -8.31
N ASP A 57 19.60 -2.97 -8.05
CA ASP A 57 20.66 -2.80 -7.07
C ASP A 57 20.36 -1.69 -6.06
N GLY A 58 19.98 -2.08 -4.84
CA GLY A 58 20.00 -1.21 -3.67
C GLY A 58 19.05 0.00 -3.68
N LEU A 59 17.95 -0.10 -4.41
CA LEU A 59 16.95 0.97 -4.43
C LEU A 59 16.31 1.14 -3.06
N GLN A 60 16.35 2.36 -2.52
CA GLN A 60 15.69 2.70 -1.28
C GLN A 60 14.28 3.25 -1.53
N GLY A 61 13.33 2.90 -0.65
CA GLY A 61 11.95 3.34 -0.79
C GLY A 61 11.78 4.87 -0.90
N PRO A 62 12.42 5.68 -0.03
CA PRO A 62 12.37 7.15 -0.13
C PRO A 62 12.90 7.67 -1.47
N GLU A 63 14.01 7.10 -1.97
CA GLU A 63 14.60 7.49 -3.25
C GLU A 63 13.65 7.20 -4.41
N LEU A 64 13.03 6.01 -4.42
CA LEU A 64 12.03 5.66 -5.42
C LEU A 64 10.88 6.68 -5.43
N MET A 65 10.35 7.03 -4.26
CA MET A 65 9.23 7.96 -4.16
C MET A 65 9.60 9.38 -4.58
N GLU A 66 10.84 9.82 -4.29
CA GLU A 66 11.36 11.11 -4.78
C GLU A 66 11.50 11.13 -6.31
N ARG A 67 12.01 10.05 -6.92
CA ARG A 67 12.11 9.90 -8.38
C ARG A 67 10.72 9.95 -9.04
N MET A 68 9.74 9.27 -8.45
CA MET A 68 8.36 9.27 -8.95
C MET A 68 7.71 10.65 -8.83
N LEU A 69 7.92 11.35 -7.72
CA LEU A 69 7.43 12.72 -7.54
C LEU A 69 8.03 13.66 -8.59
N LYS A 70 9.35 13.65 -8.78
CA LYS A 70 10.04 14.46 -9.81
C LYS A 70 9.49 14.20 -11.21
N HIS A 71 9.13 12.96 -11.53
CA HIS A 71 8.49 12.64 -12.80
C HIS A 71 7.11 13.27 -12.92
N VAL A 72 6.30 13.22 -11.86
CA VAL A 72 4.97 13.87 -11.81
C VAL A 72 5.09 15.39 -11.99
N GLU A 73 6.03 16.01 -11.27
CA GLU A 73 6.30 17.47 -11.34
C GLU A 73 6.80 17.88 -12.73
N SER A 74 7.63 17.07 -13.37
CA SER A 74 8.13 17.35 -14.74
C SER A 74 7.03 17.40 -15.80
N LEU A 75 5.86 16.83 -15.50
CA LEU A 75 4.66 16.86 -16.33
C LEU A 75 3.66 17.95 -15.90
N GLU A 76 4.08 18.87 -15.05
CA GLU A 76 3.28 20.01 -14.56
C GLU A 76 1.97 19.55 -13.88
N VAL A 77 1.97 18.40 -13.22
CA VAL A 77 0.82 17.93 -12.44
C VAL A 77 0.67 18.80 -11.19
N GLU A 78 -0.54 19.27 -10.94
CA GLU A 78 -0.86 19.95 -9.69
C GLU A 78 -0.85 18.95 -8.52
N VAL A 79 0.07 19.15 -7.57
CA VAL A 79 0.19 18.34 -6.37
C VAL A 79 -0.22 19.18 -5.16
N ILE A 80 -1.26 18.76 -4.46
CA ILE A 80 -1.80 19.47 -3.29
C ILE A 80 -1.58 18.63 -2.04
N SER A 81 -0.97 19.23 -1.03
CA SER A 81 -0.86 18.65 0.30
C SER A 81 -2.16 18.88 1.07
N ASP A 82 -3.03 17.90 1.10
CA ASP A 82 -4.28 17.89 1.85
C ASP A 82 -4.67 16.45 2.17
N HIS A 83 -5.52 16.26 3.18
CA HIS A 83 -6.09 14.99 3.56
C HIS A 83 -7.61 15.02 3.37
N ILE A 84 -8.13 14.09 2.57
CA ILE A 84 -9.57 13.99 2.33
C ILE A 84 -10.20 13.11 3.41
N GLU A 85 -11.07 13.72 4.21
CA GLU A 85 -11.79 13.02 5.26
C GLU A 85 -13.08 12.36 4.75
N LYS A 86 -13.71 12.99 3.74
CA LYS A 86 -14.98 12.49 3.22
C LYS A 86 -15.09 12.69 1.73
N ALA A 87 -15.62 11.67 1.05
CA ALA A 87 -15.93 11.70 -0.38
C ALA A 87 -17.40 11.34 -0.62
N THR A 88 -18.12 12.21 -1.31
CA THR A 88 -19.48 11.97 -1.77
C THR A 88 -19.47 11.68 -3.25
N VAL A 89 -19.55 10.39 -3.61
CA VAL A 89 -19.36 9.87 -4.98
C VAL A 89 -20.63 9.35 -5.62
N LYS A 90 -21.78 9.65 -5.03
CA LYS A 90 -23.08 9.16 -5.53
C LYS A 90 -23.49 9.81 -6.85
N ASN A 91 -23.22 11.10 -6.99
CA ASN A 91 -23.54 11.90 -8.18
C ASN A 91 -22.31 12.71 -8.63
N ARG A 92 -22.26 13.06 -9.91
CA ARG A 92 -21.23 13.97 -10.44
C ARG A 92 -21.74 15.42 -10.45
N PRO A 93 -20.86 16.40 -10.22
CA PRO A 93 -19.45 16.24 -9.84
C PRO A 93 -19.30 15.61 -8.45
N PHE A 94 -18.30 14.77 -8.26
CA PHE A 94 -17.96 14.20 -6.96
C PHE A 94 -17.50 15.31 -6.01
N GLN A 95 -17.93 15.22 -4.75
CA GLN A 95 -17.60 16.19 -3.71
C GLN A 95 -16.62 15.58 -2.72
N LEU A 96 -15.51 16.28 -2.45
CA LEU A 96 -14.51 15.85 -1.49
C LEU A 96 -14.32 16.93 -0.44
N GLU A 97 -14.30 16.53 0.82
CA GLU A 97 -14.07 17.39 1.98
C GLU A 97 -12.66 17.09 2.52
N GLY A 98 -11.73 18.03 2.31
CA GLY A 98 -10.38 17.97 2.85
C GLY A 98 -10.20 18.82 4.09
N ASN A 99 -9.07 18.69 4.76
CA ASN A 99 -8.73 19.48 5.96
C ASN A 99 -8.45 20.94 5.61
N VAL A 100 -7.97 21.20 4.39
CA VAL A 100 -7.60 22.54 3.93
C VAL A 100 -8.67 23.11 2.98
N ASN A 101 -9.13 22.29 2.01
CA ASN A 101 -10.03 22.72 0.96
C ASN A 101 -11.20 21.76 0.73
N HIS A 102 -12.20 22.25 0.04
CA HIS A 102 -13.23 21.42 -0.60
C HIS A 102 -12.90 21.25 -2.09
N TYR A 103 -13.30 20.13 -2.67
CA TYR A 103 -13.00 19.83 -4.06
C TYR A 103 -14.24 19.28 -4.77
N GLU A 104 -14.35 19.63 -6.06
CA GLU A 104 -15.32 19.05 -6.98
C GLU A 104 -14.57 18.37 -8.15
N SER A 105 -14.98 17.15 -8.52
CA SER A 105 -14.33 16.40 -9.60
C SER A 105 -15.32 15.63 -10.46
N GLU A 106 -15.07 15.62 -11.77
CA GLU A 106 -15.83 14.79 -12.73
C GLU A 106 -15.39 13.33 -12.71
N ALA A 107 -14.11 13.09 -12.39
CA ALA A 107 -13.55 11.75 -12.27
C ALA A 107 -12.61 11.67 -11.05
N LEU A 108 -12.63 10.53 -10.38
CA LEU A 108 -11.85 10.28 -9.18
C LEU A 108 -11.07 8.97 -9.33
N ILE A 109 -9.77 9.02 -9.05
CA ILE A 109 -8.92 7.84 -8.90
C ILE A 109 -8.56 7.71 -7.42
N ILE A 110 -8.92 6.58 -6.81
CA ILE A 110 -8.63 6.29 -5.41
C ILE A 110 -7.37 5.41 -5.36
N ALA A 111 -6.28 5.99 -4.88
CA ALA A 111 -4.97 5.36 -4.76
C ALA A 111 -4.41 5.52 -3.34
N THR A 112 -5.29 5.45 -2.34
CA THR A 112 -4.99 5.76 -0.93
C THR A 112 -4.20 4.67 -0.22
N GLY A 113 -3.94 3.54 -0.88
CA GLY A 113 -3.19 2.44 -0.30
C GLY A 113 -3.92 1.73 0.84
N ALA A 114 -3.14 1.11 1.70
CA ALA A 114 -3.61 0.45 2.91
C ALA A 114 -2.58 0.63 4.02
N SER A 115 -3.02 0.55 5.27
CA SER A 115 -2.12 0.52 6.43
C SER A 115 -2.12 -0.87 7.04
N ALA A 116 -0.95 -1.36 7.38
CA ALA A 116 -0.80 -2.60 8.11
C ALA A 116 -1.44 -2.51 9.50
N GLN A 117 -2.08 -3.60 9.92
CA GLN A 117 -2.57 -3.73 11.28
C GLN A 117 -1.59 -4.58 12.08
N TYR A 118 -1.03 -3.98 13.12
CA TYR A 118 -0.16 -4.64 14.07
C TYR A 118 -0.94 -5.06 15.34
N LEU A 119 -0.32 -5.88 16.18
CA LEU A 119 -0.90 -6.30 17.45
C LEU A 119 -0.88 -5.17 18.50
N GLY A 120 -0.01 -4.18 18.31
CA GLY A 120 0.22 -3.09 19.24
C GLY A 120 1.22 -3.42 20.35
N LEU A 121 2.10 -4.39 20.10
CA LEU A 121 3.16 -4.76 21.03
C LEU A 121 4.37 -3.82 20.88
N PRO A 122 5.02 -3.38 21.98
CA PRO A 122 6.22 -2.54 21.87
C PRO A 122 7.32 -3.16 21.00
N SER A 123 7.47 -4.50 21.05
CA SER A 123 8.45 -5.25 20.28
C SER A 123 8.21 -5.18 18.77
N GLU A 124 6.99 -4.93 18.30
CA GLU A 124 6.72 -4.80 16.86
C GLU A 124 7.47 -3.60 16.27
N GLN A 125 7.45 -2.47 16.95
CA GLN A 125 8.19 -1.28 16.53
C GLN A 125 9.72 -1.49 16.60
N GLU A 126 10.20 -2.16 17.66
CA GLU A 126 11.61 -2.45 17.84
C GLU A 126 12.19 -3.32 16.72
N TYR A 127 11.41 -4.33 16.27
CA TYR A 127 11.83 -5.31 15.26
C TYR A 127 11.27 -5.06 13.87
N LEU A 128 10.60 -3.92 13.62
CA LEU A 128 10.08 -3.58 12.31
C LEU A 128 11.21 -3.52 11.27
N GLY A 129 11.08 -4.27 10.17
CA GLY A 129 12.12 -4.45 9.16
C GLY A 129 13.32 -5.32 9.60
N ARG A 130 13.32 -5.86 10.84
CA ARG A 130 14.40 -6.70 11.39
C ARG A 130 13.88 -7.98 12.06
N GLY A 131 12.72 -8.45 11.67
CA GLY A 131 12.06 -9.63 12.22
C GLY A 131 10.54 -9.52 12.23
N VAL A 132 10.01 -8.31 12.25
CA VAL A 132 8.59 -8.02 12.12
C VAL A 132 8.33 -7.33 10.79
N SER A 133 7.41 -7.87 10.02
CA SER A 133 6.95 -7.32 8.73
C SER A 133 5.44 -7.47 8.62
N ALA A 134 4.83 -6.67 7.77
CA ALA A 134 3.43 -6.79 7.38
C ALA A 134 3.27 -7.05 5.87
N CYS A 135 4.34 -7.50 5.20
CA CYS A 135 4.34 -7.77 3.77
C CYS A 135 5.26 -8.97 3.47
N ALA A 136 4.68 -10.14 3.31
CA ALA A 136 5.44 -11.35 3.01
C ALA A 136 6.12 -11.31 1.63
N THR A 137 5.50 -10.68 0.64
CA THR A 137 6.08 -10.55 -0.71
C THR A 137 7.22 -9.52 -0.77
N CYS A 138 7.26 -8.56 0.16
CA CYS A 138 8.34 -7.60 0.26
C CYS A 138 9.57 -8.19 0.96
N ASP A 139 9.35 -8.79 2.14
CA ASP A 139 10.42 -9.13 3.08
C ASP A 139 10.67 -10.65 3.18
N GLY A 140 9.78 -11.49 2.67
CA GLY A 140 9.84 -12.94 2.84
C GLY A 140 11.13 -13.57 2.32
N PHE A 141 11.75 -13.00 1.30
CA PHE A 141 12.99 -13.49 0.74
C PHE A 141 14.16 -13.48 1.76
N PHE A 142 14.20 -12.48 2.65
CA PHE A 142 15.23 -12.37 3.70
C PHE A 142 15.13 -13.48 4.76
N TYR A 143 13.97 -14.16 4.82
CA TYR A 143 13.69 -15.24 5.75
C TYR A 143 13.69 -16.63 5.10
N LYS A 144 14.27 -16.75 3.91
CA LYS A 144 14.41 -18.02 3.21
C LYS A 144 15.12 -19.06 4.09
N ASN A 145 14.55 -20.27 4.15
CA ASN A 145 15.03 -21.40 4.97
C ASN A 145 15.06 -21.09 6.48
N LYS A 146 14.26 -20.14 6.96
CA LYS A 146 14.08 -19.88 8.40
C LYS A 146 12.68 -20.29 8.85
N ASP A 147 12.50 -20.42 10.15
CA ASP A 147 11.19 -20.63 10.75
C ASP A 147 10.55 -19.26 10.99
N VAL A 148 9.30 -19.12 10.56
CA VAL A 148 8.55 -17.86 10.64
C VAL A 148 7.16 -18.08 11.25
N ALA A 149 6.59 -17.01 11.80
CA ALA A 149 5.21 -17.01 12.26
C ALA A 149 4.40 -15.94 11.51
N VAL A 150 3.17 -16.28 11.15
CA VAL A 150 2.19 -15.35 10.59
C VAL A 150 1.06 -15.18 11.59
N ILE A 151 0.75 -13.94 11.94
CA ILE A 151 -0.27 -13.63 12.92
C ILE A 151 -1.52 -13.10 12.21
N GLY A 152 -2.60 -13.85 12.29
CA GLY A 152 -3.87 -13.46 11.68
C GLY A 152 -4.72 -14.67 11.27
N GLY A 153 -5.87 -14.42 10.67
CA GLY A 153 -6.79 -15.48 10.23
C GLY A 153 -7.76 -15.01 9.14
N GLY A 154 -7.48 -13.85 8.53
CA GLY A 154 -8.16 -13.36 7.32
C GLY A 154 -7.44 -13.81 6.05
N ASN A 155 -7.95 -13.37 4.89
CA ASN A 155 -7.37 -13.70 3.57
C ASN A 155 -5.88 -13.37 3.52
N THR A 156 -5.50 -12.15 3.87
CA THR A 156 -4.09 -11.70 3.85
C THR A 156 -3.17 -12.63 4.63
N ALA A 157 -3.51 -12.97 5.88
CA ALA A 157 -2.67 -13.84 6.69
C ALA A 157 -2.51 -15.24 6.10
N VAL A 158 -3.58 -15.81 5.53
CA VAL A 158 -3.54 -17.13 4.91
C VAL A 158 -2.77 -17.10 3.59
N GLU A 159 -2.95 -16.05 2.77
CA GLU A 159 -2.19 -15.86 1.53
C GLU A 159 -0.70 -15.68 1.80
N GLU A 160 -0.34 -14.87 2.80
CA GLU A 160 1.05 -14.67 3.21
C GLU A 160 1.68 -15.94 3.78
N ALA A 161 0.95 -16.71 4.60
CA ALA A 161 1.43 -18.00 5.09
C ALA A 161 1.68 -18.99 3.94
N LEU A 162 0.77 -19.06 2.96
CA LEU A 162 0.95 -19.89 1.77
C LEU A 162 2.14 -19.43 0.91
N TYR A 163 2.35 -18.14 0.79
CA TYR A 163 3.50 -17.58 0.08
C TYR A 163 4.81 -17.93 0.78
N LEU A 164 4.90 -17.67 2.08
CA LEU A 164 6.09 -17.96 2.89
C LEU A 164 6.41 -19.46 2.96
N SER A 165 5.42 -20.33 2.86
CA SER A 165 5.63 -21.78 2.85
C SER A 165 6.48 -22.28 1.67
N ASN A 166 6.60 -21.49 0.60
CA ASN A 166 7.48 -21.79 -0.53
C ASN A 166 8.92 -21.30 -0.33
N LEU A 167 9.17 -20.46 0.68
CA LEU A 167 10.45 -19.83 0.94
C LEU A 167 11.09 -20.33 2.25
N CYS A 168 10.28 -20.48 3.29
CA CYS A 168 10.72 -20.72 4.66
C CYS A 168 10.76 -22.22 4.99
N SER A 169 11.52 -22.59 6.02
CA SER A 169 11.59 -23.99 6.50
C SER A 169 10.29 -24.43 7.15
N SER A 170 9.68 -23.55 7.93
CA SER A 170 8.36 -23.76 8.52
C SER A 170 7.62 -22.44 8.67
N VAL A 171 6.29 -22.48 8.64
CA VAL A 171 5.42 -21.34 8.86
C VAL A 171 4.41 -21.70 9.94
N THR A 172 4.40 -20.99 11.05
CA THR A 172 3.40 -21.15 12.09
C THR A 172 2.33 -20.06 11.94
N LEU A 173 1.10 -20.46 11.61
CA LEU A 173 -0.03 -19.53 11.55
C LEU A 173 -0.72 -19.44 12.91
N VAL A 174 -0.63 -18.27 13.53
CA VAL A 174 -1.22 -18.02 14.85
C VAL A 174 -2.51 -17.22 14.72
N HIS A 175 -3.61 -17.79 15.18
CA HIS A 175 -4.91 -17.14 15.17
C HIS A 175 -5.60 -17.22 16.54
N ARG A 176 -6.24 -16.12 16.98
CA ARG A 176 -6.88 -16.04 18.30
C ARG A 176 -8.25 -16.71 18.40
N ARG A 177 -8.78 -17.23 17.31
CA ARG A 177 -10.10 -17.88 17.22
C ARG A 177 -9.97 -19.30 16.72
N ASP A 178 -10.95 -20.12 16.99
CA ASP A 178 -10.99 -21.53 16.56
C ASP A 178 -11.19 -21.68 15.04
N GLU A 179 -11.78 -20.66 14.38
CA GLU A 179 -12.05 -20.68 12.95
C GLU A 179 -11.40 -19.49 12.23
N LEU A 180 -10.77 -19.76 11.08
CA LEU A 180 -10.25 -18.73 10.18
C LEU A 180 -11.39 -18.00 9.49
N ARG A 181 -11.20 -16.69 9.26
CA ARG A 181 -12.12 -15.83 8.49
C ARG A 181 -11.78 -15.76 7.01
N ALA A 182 -10.68 -16.35 6.59
CA ALA A 182 -10.28 -16.41 5.19
C ALA A 182 -11.32 -17.19 4.36
N GLU A 183 -11.35 -16.95 3.07
CA GLU A 183 -12.19 -17.66 2.12
C GLU A 183 -11.94 -19.17 2.17
N LYS A 184 -12.98 -19.96 1.97
CA LYS A 184 -12.90 -21.44 2.06
C LYS A 184 -11.83 -22.03 1.14
N ILE A 185 -11.68 -21.49 -0.06
CA ILE A 185 -10.66 -21.97 -1.01
C ILE A 185 -9.24 -21.76 -0.49
N LEU A 186 -8.97 -20.67 0.21
CA LEU A 186 -7.68 -20.39 0.85
C LEU A 186 -7.44 -21.35 2.04
N GLN A 187 -8.48 -21.56 2.84
CA GLN A 187 -8.41 -22.55 3.95
C GLN A 187 -8.14 -23.97 3.45
N GLU A 188 -8.74 -24.38 2.33
CA GLU A 188 -8.50 -25.68 1.73
C GLU A 188 -7.06 -25.83 1.21
N ARG A 189 -6.49 -24.76 0.63
CA ARG A 189 -5.09 -24.74 0.22
C ARG A 189 -4.15 -24.83 1.42
N LEU A 190 -4.47 -24.08 2.49
CA LEU A 190 -3.70 -24.10 3.73
C LEU A 190 -3.64 -25.50 4.35
N LYS A 191 -4.79 -26.19 4.46
CA LYS A 191 -4.88 -27.56 5.02
C LYS A 191 -4.08 -28.61 4.23
N LYS A 192 -3.82 -28.38 2.96
CA LYS A 192 -3.01 -29.25 2.10
C LYS A 192 -1.52 -28.93 2.14
N ASN A 193 -1.15 -27.82 2.76
CA ASN A 193 0.22 -27.36 2.84
C ASN A 193 0.90 -27.95 4.08
N LEU A 194 1.95 -28.76 3.87
CA LEU A 194 2.66 -29.46 4.95
C LEU A 194 3.67 -28.58 5.70
N THR A 195 4.00 -27.42 5.15
CA THR A 195 4.96 -26.47 5.74
C THR A 195 4.29 -25.54 6.74
N VAL A 196 2.97 -25.35 6.64
CA VAL A 196 2.19 -24.47 7.52
C VAL A 196 1.53 -25.29 8.64
N THR A 197 1.73 -24.85 9.88
CA THR A 197 1.16 -25.44 11.10
C THR A 197 0.33 -24.43 11.90
#